data_f35fe49245a8c59d2997e3d7f671ebcb
#
_entry.id   f35fe49245a8c59d2997e3d7f671ebcb
#
_cell.length_a   1.000
_cell.length_b   1.000
_cell.length_c   1.000
_cell.angle_alpha   90.00
_cell.angle_beta   90.00
_cell.angle_gamma   90.00
#
_symmetry.space_group_name_H-M   'P 1'
#
loop_
_entity.id
_entity.type
_entity.pdbx_description
1 polymer ?
#
loop_
_entity_poly.entity_id
_entity_poly.type
_entity_poly.pdbx_seq_one_letter_code
_entity_poly.pdbx_strand_id
1 'polypeptide(L)'
;YNNVEYENSVMYSFGFNGYIDNLNGLHKNIKSKNIHFANFSTKKETRFTDLYHPSLLTQNEKPIKNTCKLDKEMIITGPNASGKTTILKSTLFNIILSQQLGLGFYKNALVNPYRYLHCYLNIPDTSGRDSLFQAEARRCKDIINSVKDNKETHFCIFDELYSGTNPYEATASAYGFLKYLTKHKHSHFMLTTHLIDLCKKIDDHKKIQNMSMKVKEKEDDFIYTYIFEKGISTIKGGVKVLIDLDYPKEIVDTTKHFLKNEM
;
A
#
# COMPACT_ATOMS: atom_id res chain seq x y z
N TYR A 1 34.76 -22.15 -21.52
CA TYR A 1 34.14 -23.48 -21.55
C TYR A 1 32.70 -23.35 -21.02
N ASN A 2 31.71 -23.14 -21.91
CA ASN A 2 30.29 -23.21 -21.58
C ASN A 2 29.88 -24.69 -21.56
N ASN A 3 29.97 -25.31 -20.40
CA ASN A 3 29.38 -26.64 -20.20
C ASN A 3 27.97 -26.45 -19.66
N VAL A 4 26.96 -26.53 -20.55
CA VAL A 4 25.53 -26.37 -20.27
C VAL A 4 25.07 -27.34 -19.18
N GLU A 5 25.61 -28.58 -19.15
CA GLU A 5 25.27 -29.55 -18.10
C GLU A 5 25.73 -29.13 -16.74
N TYR A 6 26.93 -28.53 -16.65
CA TYR A 6 27.46 -28.01 -15.39
C TYR A 6 26.63 -26.82 -14.90
N GLU A 7 26.28 -25.89 -15.79
CA GLU A 7 25.43 -24.74 -15.49
C GLU A 7 24.06 -25.19 -14.98
N ASN A 8 23.39 -26.14 -15.66
CA ASN A 8 22.12 -26.70 -15.23
C ASN A 8 22.22 -27.39 -13.85
N SER A 9 23.29 -28.13 -13.58
CA SER A 9 23.52 -28.79 -12.29
C SER A 9 23.72 -27.79 -11.16
N VAL A 10 24.44 -26.70 -11.42
CA VAL A 10 24.66 -25.61 -10.46
C VAL A 10 23.35 -24.88 -10.19
N MET A 11 22.57 -24.52 -11.23
CA MET A 11 21.28 -23.87 -11.10
C MET A 11 20.26 -24.74 -10.35
N TYR A 12 20.25 -26.04 -10.61
CA TYR A 12 19.44 -26.99 -9.84
C TYR A 12 19.83 -27.01 -8.36
N SER A 13 21.13 -27.05 -8.07
CA SER A 13 21.63 -27.04 -6.68
C SER A 13 21.27 -25.76 -5.95
N PHE A 14 21.39 -24.59 -6.59
CA PHE A 14 20.94 -23.32 -6.01
C PHE A 14 19.44 -23.30 -5.77
N GLY A 15 18.64 -23.77 -6.74
CA GLY A 15 17.19 -23.86 -6.60
C GLY A 15 16.78 -24.78 -5.45
N PHE A 16 17.41 -25.95 -5.33
CA PHE A 16 17.14 -26.90 -4.25
C PHE A 16 17.51 -26.33 -2.87
N ASN A 17 18.70 -25.75 -2.74
CA ASN A 17 19.13 -25.12 -1.48
C ASN A 17 18.23 -23.95 -1.11
N GLY A 18 17.83 -23.09 -2.07
CA GLY A 18 16.89 -22.01 -1.85
C GLY A 18 15.51 -22.52 -1.41
N TYR A 19 15.04 -23.65 -1.95
CA TYR A 19 13.80 -24.28 -1.50
C TYR A 19 13.90 -24.77 -0.05
N ILE A 20 15.00 -25.45 0.33
CA ILE A 20 15.23 -25.89 1.71
C ILE A 20 15.34 -24.71 2.68
N ASP A 21 16.01 -23.62 2.29
CA ASP A 21 16.11 -22.41 3.10
C ASP A 21 14.72 -21.77 3.33
N ASN A 22 13.90 -21.70 2.29
CA ASN A 22 12.53 -21.22 2.41
C ASN A 22 11.69 -22.08 3.38
N LEU A 23 11.78 -23.43 3.29
CA LEU A 23 11.09 -24.32 4.21
C LEU A 23 11.56 -24.13 5.66
N ASN A 24 12.86 -23.98 5.88
CA ASN A 24 13.43 -23.71 7.19
C ASN A 24 12.96 -22.33 7.74
N GLY A 25 12.92 -21.31 6.89
CA GLY A 25 12.40 -19.99 7.23
C GLY A 25 10.91 -20.04 7.62
N LEU A 26 10.08 -20.76 6.85
CA LEU A 26 8.67 -20.97 7.15
C LEU A 26 8.50 -21.70 8.49
N HIS A 27 9.23 -22.81 8.70
CA HIS A 27 9.18 -23.58 9.94
C HIS A 27 9.50 -22.71 11.18
N LYS A 28 10.59 -21.91 11.11
CA LYS A 28 10.97 -21.00 12.19
C LYS A 28 9.87 -19.98 12.48
N ASN A 29 9.27 -19.39 11.45
CA ASN A 29 8.21 -18.38 11.61
C ASN A 29 6.89 -18.97 12.12
N ILE A 30 6.54 -20.21 11.71
CA ILE A 30 5.38 -20.93 12.28
C ILE A 30 5.63 -21.20 13.77
N LYS A 31 6.79 -21.76 14.14
CA LYS A 31 7.16 -22.05 15.52
C LYS A 31 7.15 -20.80 16.41
N SER A 32 7.60 -19.67 15.89
CA SER A 32 7.60 -18.36 16.58
C SER A 32 6.24 -17.68 16.59
N LYS A 33 5.21 -18.27 15.94
CA LYS A 33 3.86 -17.69 15.80
C LYS A 33 3.85 -16.31 15.11
N ASN A 34 4.82 -16.07 14.23
CA ASN A 34 4.88 -14.88 13.40
C ASN A 34 3.94 -14.99 12.19
N ILE A 35 3.74 -16.21 11.68
CA ILE A 35 2.87 -16.49 10.54
C ILE A 35 1.78 -17.49 10.92
N HIS A 36 0.63 -17.37 10.24
CA HIS A 36 -0.53 -18.23 10.46
C HIS A 36 -1.13 -18.63 9.11
N PHE A 37 -1.88 -19.74 9.11
CA PHE A 37 -2.55 -20.24 7.91
C PHE A 37 -3.71 -19.34 7.48
N ALA A 38 -3.90 -19.20 6.17
CA ALA A 38 -5.03 -18.53 5.57
C ALA A 38 -6.22 -19.49 5.41
N ASN A 39 -7.43 -18.93 5.52
CA ASN A 39 -8.64 -19.53 4.98
C ASN A 39 -8.95 -18.91 3.63
N PHE A 40 -9.46 -19.69 2.69
CA PHE A 40 -9.85 -19.21 1.36
C PHE A 40 -11.37 -19.15 1.23
N SER A 41 -11.85 -18.10 0.58
CA SER A 41 -13.27 -17.89 0.32
C SER A 41 -13.55 -17.82 -1.16
N THR A 42 -14.65 -18.42 -1.58
CA THR A 42 -15.24 -18.23 -2.92
C THR A 42 -16.18 -17.01 -2.98
N LYS A 43 -16.57 -16.47 -1.81
CA LYS A 43 -17.31 -15.22 -1.67
C LYS A 43 -16.29 -14.10 -1.79
N LYS A 44 -16.55 -13.08 -2.59
CA LYS A 44 -15.66 -11.91 -2.85
C LYS A 44 -15.31 -11.12 -1.57
N GLU A 45 -14.67 -11.78 -0.63
CA GLU A 45 -14.33 -11.22 0.69
C GLU A 45 -12.87 -11.54 1.02
N THR A 46 -12.10 -10.51 1.25
CA THR A 46 -10.73 -10.63 1.77
C THR A 46 -10.63 -9.83 3.05
N ARG A 47 -10.17 -10.48 4.13
CA ARG A 47 -10.00 -9.86 5.44
C ARG A 47 -8.78 -10.41 6.14
N PHE A 48 -8.01 -9.50 6.72
CA PHE A 48 -6.88 -9.79 7.58
C PHE A 48 -7.10 -9.23 8.98
N THR A 49 -6.81 -10.00 10.01
CA THR A 49 -6.80 -9.56 11.40
C THR A 49 -5.36 -9.57 11.91
N ASP A 50 -4.92 -8.49 12.54
CA ASP A 50 -3.57 -8.33 13.07
C ASP A 50 -2.48 -8.53 12.00
N LEU A 51 -2.71 -8.00 10.79
CA LEU A 51 -1.73 -8.06 9.72
C LEU A 51 -0.60 -7.05 9.95
N TYR A 52 0.61 -7.40 9.49
CA TYR A 52 1.78 -6.53 9.50
C TYR A 52 2.77 -6.90 8.40
N HIS A 53 3.70 -6.00 8.10
CA HIS A 53 4.77 -6.26 7.13
C HIS A 53 5.93 -7.02 7.80
N PRO A 54 6.47 -8.09 7.21
CA PRO A 54 7.53 -8.90 7.82
C PRO A 54 8.82 -8.13 8.11
N SER A 55 9.15 -7.10 7.32
CA SER A 55 10.33 -6.27 7.59
C SER A 55 10.31 -5.59 8.96
N LEU A 56 9.14 -5.43 9.58
CA LEU A 56 9.02 -4.86 10.92
C LEU A 56 9.53 -5.81 12.02
N LEU A 57 9.69 -7.11 11.73
CA LEU A 57 10.26 -8.08 12.67
C LEU A 57 11.78 -7.91 12.86
N THR A 58 12.46 -7.24 11.92
CA THR A 58 13.90 -6.96 12.01
C THR A 58 14.22 -5.69 12.79
N GLN A 59 13.20 -4.90 13.12
CA GLN A 59 13.31 -3.72 13.97
C GLN A 59 13.21 -4.16 15.43
N ASN A 60 13.91 -3.47 16.33
CA ASN A 60 13.91 -3.80 17.75
C ASN A 60 12.56 -3.58 18.46
N GLU A 61 11.56 -3.06 17.74
CA GLU A 61 10.23 -2.77 18.25
C GLU A 61 9.21 -3.81 17.76
N LYS A 62 8.19 -4.06 18.56
CA LYS A 62 7.08 -4.94 18.16
C LYS A 62 6.27 -4.26 17.05
N PRO A 63 6.00 -4.93 15.91
CA PRO A 63 5.21 -4.37 14.85
C PRO A 63 3.80 -4.02 15.31
N ILE A 64 3.33 -2.83 14.97
CA ILE A 64 1.92 -2.46 15.15
C ILE A 64 1.09 -3.24 14.13
N LYS A 65 0.14 -4.00 14.66
CA LYS A 65 -0.72 -4.89 13.87
C LYS A 65 -2.04 -4.21 13.55
N ASN A 66 -2.52 -4.39 12.33
CA ASN A 66 -3.73 -3.75 11.84
C ASN A 66 -4.74 -4.77 11.30
N THR A 67 -6.03 -4.43 11.37
CA THR A 67 -7.09 -5.21 10.73
C THR A 67 -7.49 -4.51 9.42
N CYS A 68 -7.43 -5.25 8.31
CA CYS A 68 -7.78 -4.77 6.99
C CYS A 68 -8.92 -5.61 6.40
N LYS A 69 -10.01 -4.95 5.96
CA LYS A 69 -11.22 -5.57 5.43
C LYS A 69 -11.49 -5.02 4.04
N LEU A 70 -11.27 -5.84 3.02
CA LEU A 70 -11.44 -5.47 1.61
C LEU A 70 -12.87 -5.80 1.12
N ASP A 71 -13.88 -5.36 1.87
CA ASP A 71 -15.29 -5.41 1.47
C ASP A 71 -15.68 -4.21 0.58
N LYS A 72 -14.88 -3.16 0.61
CA LYS A 72 -14.95 -1.98 -0.25
C LYS A 72 -13.56 -1.61 -0.73
N GLU A 73 -13.52 -0.84 -1.80
CA GLU A 73 -12.32 -0.15 -2.26
C GLU A 73 -11.83 0.83 -1.19
N MET A 74 -10.54 1.02 -1.04
CA MET A 74 -9.98 1.86 0.04
C MET A 74 -9.16 3.02 -0.48
N ILE A 75 -9.39 4.20 0.11
CA ILE A 75 -8.50 5.34 -0.02
C ILE A 75 -7.95 5.64 1.37
N ILE A 76 -6.63 5.74 1.48
CA ILE A 76 -5.91 5.86 2.75
C ILE A 76 -5.20 7.20 2.82
N THR A 77 -5.55 7.99 3.83
CA THR A 77 -4.94 9.29 4.10
C THR A 77 -4.11 9.29 5.37
N GLY A 78 -3.26 10.28 5.52
CA GLY A 78 -2.41 10.46 6.69
C GLY A 78 -1.17 11.27 6.36
N PRO A 79 -0.48 11.84 7.34
CA PRO A 79 0.77 12.54 7.11
C PRO A 79 1.87 11.59 6.61
N ASN A 80 2.98 12.16 6.11
CA ASN A 80 4.16 11.38 5.77
C ASN A 80 4.68 10.61 6.99
N ALA A 81 5.33 9.49 6.77
CA ALA A 81 5.83 8.57 7.80
C ALA A 81 4.75 7.96 8.73
N SER A 82 3.45 8.20 8.52
CA SER A 82 2.38 7.60 9.35
C SER A 82 2.12 6.12 9.09
N GLY A 83 2.74 5.51 8.07
CA GLY A 83 2.60 4.09 7.74
C GLY A 83 1.62 3.77 6.60
N LYS A 84 1.16 4.77 5.81
CA LYS A 84 0.26 4.57 4.66
C LYS A 84 0.81 3.52 3.66
N THR A 85 2.02 3.74 3.16
CA THR A 85 2.68 2.81 2.23
C THR A 85 2.96 1.46 2.88
N THR A 86 3.22 1.44 4.19
CA THR A 86 3.46 0.19 4.94
C THR A 86 2.21 -0.67 4.99
N ILE A 87 1.03 -0.14 5.32
CA ILE A 87 -0.22 -0.93 5.34
C ILE A 87 -0.61 -1.41 3.94
N LEU A 88 -0.40 -0.58 2.91
CA LEU A 88 -0.61 -0.93 1.51
C LEU A 88 0.26 -2.13 1.11
N LYS A 89 1.58 -2.03 1.33
CA LYS A 89 2.54 -3.11 1.05
C LYS A 89 2.27 -4.35 1.90
N SER A 90 1.92 -4.19 3.17
CA SER A 90 1.56 -5.32 4.06
C SER A 90 0.39 -6.12 3.51
N THR A 91 -0.64 -5.44 3.01
CA THR A 91 -1.82 -6.09 2.45
C THR A 91 -1.48 -6.87 1.19
N LEU A 92 -0.79 -6.24 0.22
CA LEU A 92 -0.36 -6.93 -1.01
C LEU A 92 0.54 -8.12 -0.71
N PHE A 93 1.55 -7.94 0.14
CA PHE A 93 2.51 -8.99 0.48
C PHE A 93 1.80 -10.20 1.12
N ASN A 94 0.87 -9.95 2.05
CA ASN A 94 0.12 -11.03 2.68
C ASN A 94 -0.90 -11.70 1.75
N ILE A 95 -1.45 -11.02 0.76
CA ILE A 95 -2.23 -11.64 -0.32
C ILE A 95 -1.34 -12.60 -1.11
N ILE A 96 -0.15 -12.15 -1.54
CA ILE A 96 0.80 -12.97 -2.29
C ILE A 96 1.20 -14.21 -1.50
N LEU A 97 1.64 -14.05 -0.25
CA LEU A 97 2.05 -15.19 0.59
C LEU A 97 0.90 -16.17 0.84
N SER A 98 -0.30 -15.66 1.14
CA SER A 98 -1.47 -16.51 1.35
C SER A 98 -1.79 -17.34 0.11
N GLN A 99 -1.75 -16.75 -1.08
CA GLN A 99 -2.03 -17.45 -2.33
C GLN A 99 -0.94 -18.44 -2.74
N GLN A 100 0.32 -18.13 -2.44
CA GLN A 100 1.46 -18.96 -2.83
C GLN A 100 1.73 -20.09 -1.84
N LEU A 101 1.63 -19.80 -0.55
CA LEU A 101 2.10 -20.67 0.53
C LEU A 101 1.00 -21.08 1.51
N GLY A 102 -0.21 -20.54 1.37
CA GLY A 102 -1.32 -20.81 2.28
C GLY A 102 -1.19 -20.15 3.67
N LEU A 103 -0.25 -19.21 3.85
CA LEU A 103 0.05 -18.58 5.14
C LEU A 103 0.56 -17.15 4.96
N GLY A 104 0.67 -16.39 6.06
CA GLY A 104 1.20 -15.03 6.04
C GLY A 104 1.34 -14.41 7.42
N PHE A 105 1.77 -13.14 7.45
CA PHE A 105 2.06 -12.35 8.65
C PHE A 105 0.80 -11.64 9.16
N TYR A 106 -0.08 -12.38 9.77
CA TYR A 106 -1.35 -11.97 10.39
C TYR A 106 -1.74 -12.98 11.48
N LYS A 107 -2.74 -12.68 12.28
CA LYS A 107 -3.33 -13.63 13.23
C LYS A 107 -4.36 -14.53 12.55
N ASN A 108 -5.23 -13.94 11.71
CA ASN A 108 -6.23 -14.66 10.93
C ASN A 108 -6.36 -14.00 9.55
N ALA A 109 -6.62 -14.81 8.53
CA ALA A 109 -6.98 -14.33 7.20
C ALA A 109 -8.10 -15.17 6.58
N LEU A 110 -8.98 -14.46 5.88
CA LEU A 110 -9.90 -15.01 4.89
C LEU A 110 -9.55 -14.34 3.58
N VAL A 111 -9.16 -15.09 2.56
CA VAL A 111 -8.67 -14.56 1.28
C VAL A 111 -9.53 -15.06 0.14
N ASN A 112 -10.08 -14.12 -0.64
CA ASN A 112 -10.59 -14.44 -1.97
C ASN A 112 -9.42 -14.33 -2.96
N PRO A 113 -9.02 -15.42 -3.64
CA PRO A 113 -7.86 -15.38 -4.51
C PRO A 113 -7.99 -14.38 -5.65
N TYR A 114 -6.93 -13.63 -5.88
CA TYR A 114 -6.80 -12.68 -6.99
C TYR A 114 -5.95 -13.30 -8.09
N ARG A 115 -6.46 -13.27 -9.32
CA ARG A 115 -5.73 -13.78 -10.50
C ARG A 115 -4.67 -12.79 -10.98
N TYR A 116 -4.97 -11.50 -10.88
CA TYR A 116 -4.09 -10.43 -11.31
C TYR A 116 -3.79 -9.50 -10.15
N LEU A 117 -2.51 -9.20 -9.96
CA LEU A 117 -2.01 -8.25 -8.96
C LEU A 117 -1.33 -7.09 -9.69
N HIS A 118 -1.81 -5.88 -9.46
CA HIS A 118 -1.28 -4.67 -10.07
C HIS A 118 -0.64 -3.80 -9.00
N CYS A 119 0.61 -3.40 -9.26
CA CYS A 119 1.41 -2.61 -8.34
C CYS A 119 1.80 -1.29 -9.01
N TYR A 120 1.31 -0.19 -8.45
CA TYR A 120 1.70 1.16 -8.81
C TYR A 120 2.41 1.77 -7.59
N LEU A 121 3.70 1.49 -7.48
CA LEU A 121 4.59 1.97 -6.42
C LEU A 121 5.85 2.53 -7.07
N ASN A 122 6.30 3.70 -6.60
CA ASN A 122 7.57 4.28 -7.02
C ASN A 122 7.77 4.26 -8.54
N ILE A 123 6.88 4.90 -9.28
CA ILE A 123 7.04 5.04 -10.74
C ILE A 123 8.31 5.84 -10.98
N PRO A 124 9.34 5.27 -11.64
CA PRO A 124 10.57 5.99 -11.86
C PRO A 124 10.35 7.13 -12.84
N ASP A 125 10.96 8.27 -12.54
CA ASP A 125 11.09 9.34 -13.52
C ASP A 125 12.02 8.85 -14.62
N THR A 126 11.48 8.60 -15.80
CA THR A 126 12.26 8.17 -16.96
C THR A 126 12.84 9.41 -17.63
N SER A 127 14.00 9.86 -17.10
CA SER A 127 14.74 11.00 -17.63
C SER A 127 14.90 10.90 -19.15
N GLY A 128 14.30 11.84 -19.89
CA GLY A 128 14.55 12.09 -21.29
C GLY A 128 13.49 11.64 -22.32
N ARG A 129 12.39 10.97 -21.92
CA ARG A 129 11.33 10.58 -22.86
C ARG A 129 9.92 11.04 -22.48
N ASP A 130 9.53 10.84 -21.22
CA ASP A 130 8.21 11.19 -20.71
C ASP A 130 8.33 12.05 -19.46
N SER A 131 7.38 12.97 -19.25
CA SER A 131 7.21 13.55 -17.90
C SER A 131 6.73 12.48 -16.93
N LEU A 132 7.01 12.65 -15.62
CA LEU A 132 6.54 11.74 -14.58
C LEU A 132 5.03 11.47 -14.72
N PHE A 133 4.22 12.52 -14.94
CA PHE A 133 2.78 12.39 -15.16
C PHE A 133 2.43 11.50 -16.35
N GLN A 134 3.19 11.59 -17.47
CA GLN A 134 2.95 10.71 -18.62
C GLN A 134 3.26 9.26 -18.33
N ALA A 135 4.35 8.98 -17.60
CA ALA A 135 4.72 7.63 -17.17
C ALA A 135 3.64 7.04 -16.23
N GLU A 136 3.17 7.84 -15.28
CA GLU A 136 2.07 7.51 -14.38
C GLU A 136 0.77 7.20 -15.14
N ALA A 137 0.40 8.05 -16.09
CA ALA A 137 -0.79 7.87 -16.89
C ALA A 137 -0.74 6.61 -17.78
N ARG A 138 0.42 6.29 -18.36
CA ARG A 138 0.62 5.02 -19.09
C ARG A 138 0.43 3.83 -18.19
N ARG A 139 1.02 3.81 -17.00
CA ARG A 139 0.85 2.73 -16.04
C ARG A 139 -0.62 2.52 -15.65
N CYS A 140 -1.35 3.61 -15.40
CA CYS A 140 -2.79 3.56 -15.15
C CYS A 140 -3.57 3.00 -16.35
N LYS A 141 -3.20 3.38 -17.58
CA LYS A 141 -3.80 2.85 -18.82
C LYS A 141 -3.59 1.34 -18.95
N ASP A 142 -2.38 0.84 -18.66
CA ASP A 142 -2.09 -0.59 -18.71
C ASP A 142 -2.95 -1.38 -17.73
N ILE A 143 -3.14 -0.85 -16.51
CA ILE A 143 -4.02 -1.46 -15.50
C ILE A 143 -5.47 -1.48 -15.99
N ILE A 144 -5.97 -0.36 -16.55
CA ILE A 144 -7.31 -0.28 -17.13
C ILE A 144 -7.50 -1.34 -18.22
N ASN A 145 -6.55 -1.46 -19.15
CA ASN A 145 -6.62 -2.43 -20.24
C ASN A 145 -6.68 -3.85 -19.66
N SER A 146 -5.80 -4.18 -18.72
CA SER A 146 -5.81 -5.49 -18.07
C SER A 146 -7.15 -5.80 -17.39
N VAL A 147 -7.71 -4.85 -16.63
CA VAL A 147 -9.02 -5.03 -15.95
C VAL A 147 -10.18 -5.12 -16.93
N LYS A 148 -10.10 -4.42 -18.07
CA LYS A 148 -11.14 -4.45 -19.13
C LYS A 148 -11.13 -5.78 -19.88
N ASP A 149 -9.94 -6.26 -20.23
CA ASP A 149 -9.75 -7.42 -21.11
C ASP A 149 -9.92 -8.75 -20.36
N ASN A 150 -9.69 -8.76 -19.05
CA ASN A 150 -9.81 -9.95 -18.21
C ASN A 150 -10.95 -9.80 -17.20
N LYS A 151 -11.82 -10.80 -17.08
CA LYS A 151 -12.97 -10.81 -16.17
C LYS A 151 -12.71 -11.53 -14.84
N GLU A 152 -11.50 -12.03 -14.65
CA GLU A 152 -11.06 -12.64 -13.41
C GLU A 152 -10.79 -11.58 -12.33
N THR A 153 -10.46 -12.01 -11.14
CA THR A 153 -10.29 -11.09 -9.99
C THR A 153 -8.95 -10.33 -10.05
N HIS A 154 -9.02 -9.02 -9.90
CA HIS A 154 -7.87 -8.11 -9.85
C HIS A 154 -7.75 -7.47 -8.48
N PHE A 155 -6.53 -7.33 -7.99
CA PHE A 155 -6.20 -6.48 -6.86
C PHE A 155 -5.15 -5.45 -7.28
N CYS A 156 -5.45 -4.19 -7.07
CA CYS A 156 -4.61 -3.06 -7.47
C CYS A 156 -4.16 -2.28 -6.24
N ILE A 157 -2.89 -1.98 -6.13
CA ILE A 157 -2.38 -1.03 -5.15
C ILE A 157 -1.80 0.20 -5.83
N PHE A 158 -2.11 1.36 -5.29
CA PHE A 158 -1.66 2.65 -5.78
C PHE A 158 -1.06 3.46 -4.63
N ASP A 159 0.19 3.89 -4.78
CA ASP A 159 0.85 4.79 -3.83
C ASP A 159 1.00 6.15 -4.51
N GLU A 160 0.17 7.12 -4.09
CA GLU A 160 0.14 8.50 -4.57
C GLU A 160 -0.05 8.63 -6.10
N LEU A 161 -1.27 8.38 -6.58
CA LEU A 161 -1.63 8.52 -8.00
C LEU A 161 -1.41 9.96 -8.50
N TYR A 162 -0.78 10.08 -9.68
CA TYR A 162 -0.59 11.32 -10.43
C TYR A 162 0.17 12.40 -9.65
N SER A 163 1.22 11.98 -8.92
CA SER A 163 2.08 12.89 -8.16
C SER A 163 2.92 13.82 -9.04
N GLY A 164 3.08 13.51 -10.32
CA GLY A 164 3.90 14.23 -11.29
C GLY A 164 3.23 15.46 -11.93
N THR A 165 2.06 15.92 -11.41
CA THR A 165 1.38 17.14 -11.87
C THR A 165 0.88 17.99 -10.70
N ASN A 166 0.23 19.12 -10.99
CA ASN A 166 -0.34 19.97 -9.94
C ASN A 166 -1.51 19.27 -9.22
N PRO A 167 -1.79 19.62 -7.95
CA PRO A 167 -2.80 18.93 -7.13
C PRO A 167 -4.22 18.94 -7.71
N TYR A 168 -4.59 19.96 -8.46
CA TYR A 168 -5.92 20.06 -9.07
C TYR A 168 -6.08 19.03 -10.20
N GLU A 169 -5.12 18.96 -11.12
CA GLU A 169 -5.13 17.98 -12.23
C GLU A 169 -4.97 16.56 -11.70
N ALA A 170 -4.11 16.34 -10.70
CA ALA A 170 -3.96 15.05 -10.01
C ALA A 170 -5.29 14.57 -9.42
N THR A 171 -6.00 15.46 -8.71
CA THR A 171 -7.31 15.16 -8.12
C THR A 171 -8.34 14.79 -9.20
N ALA A 172 -8.42 15.57 -10.29
CA ALA A 172 -9.38 15.33 -11.37
C ALA A 172 -9.10 14.00 -12.09
N SER A 173 -7.82 13.74 -12.42
CA SER A 173 -7.38 12.51 -13.08
C SER A 173 -7.61 11.28 -12.22
N ALA A 174 -7.23 11.34 -10.92
CA ALA A 174 -7.45 10.26 -9.97
C ALA A 174 -8.93 9.97 -9.77
N TYR A 175 -9.78 11.00 -9.63
CA TYR A 175 -11.23 10.82 -9.52
C TYR A 175 -11.82 10.09 -10.72
N GLY A 176 -11.48 10.53 -11.95
CA GLY A 176 -11.95 9.87 -13.17
C GLY A 176 -11.51 8.41 -13.27
N PHE A 177 -10.23 8.15 -12.98
CA PHE A 177 -9.64 6.82 -12.99
C PHE A 177 -10.30 5.87 -11.98
N LEU A 178 -10.42 6.27 -10.71
CA LEU A 178 -11.02 5.46 -9.65
C LEU A 178 -12.50 5.19 -9.92
N LYS A 179 -13.23 6.22 -10.36
CA LYS A 179 -14.65 6.08 -10.73
C LYS A 179 -14.84 5.10 -11.90
N TYR A 180 -13.89 5.05 -12.83
CA TYR A 180 -13.90 4.05 -13.90
C TYR A 180 -13.65 2.63 -13.35
N LEU A 181 -12.63 2.44 -12.50
CA LEU A 181 -12.34 1.14 -11.89
C LEU A 181 -13.51 0.57 -11.09
N THR A 182 -14.27 1.39 -10.36
CA THR A 182 -15.43 0.92 -9.57
C THR A 182 -16.59 0.37 -10.42
N LYS A 183 -16.59 0.57 -11.74
CA LYS A 183 -17.55 -0.07 -12.66
C LYS A 183 -17.26 -1.55 -12.84
N HIS A 184 -16.02 -1.98 -12.61
CA HIS A 184 -15.57 -3.35 -12.78
C HIS A 184 -15.66 -4.10 -11.44
N LYS A 185 -16.73 -4.90 -11.27
CA LYS A 185 -17.02 -5.64 -10.02
C LYS A 185 -15.98 -6.71 -9.64
N HIS A 186 -15.05 -7.01 -10.53
CA HIS A 186 -13.98 -8.01 -10.34
C HIS A 186 -12.63 -7.37 -10.00
N SER A 187 -12.55 -6.04 -9.92
CA SER A 187 -11.35 -5.33 -9.49
C SER A 187 -11.55 -4.74 -8.10
N HIS A 188 -10.54 -4.88 -7.26
CA HIS A 188 -10.43 -4.26 -5.95
C HIS A 188 -9.18 -3.40 -5.91
N PHE A 189 -9.22 -2.29 -5.16
CA PHE A 189 -8.04 -1.46 -5.02
C PHE A 189 -7.85 -0.88 -3.62
N MET A 190 -6.59 -0.55 -3.33
CA MET A 190 -6.18 0.30 -2.23
C MET A 190 -5.32 1.44 -2.78
N LEU A 191 -5.61 2.67 -2.39
CA LEU A 191 -4.88 3.87 -2.77
C LEU A 191 -4.41 4.62 -1.52
N THR A 192 -3.14 5.01 -1.47
CA THR A 192 -2.66 6.03 -0.53
C THR A 192 -2.62 7.39 -1.22
N THR A 193 -2.99 8.45 -0.53
CA THR A 193 -3.00 9.79 -1.13
C THR A 193 -2.92 10.92 -0.10
N HIS A 194 -2.41 12.05 -0.54
CA HIS A 194 -2.49 13.34 0.14
C HIS A 194 -3.58 14.27 -0.45
N LEU A 195 -4.29 13.82 -1.48
CA LEU A 195 -5.33 14.60 -2.16
C LEU A 195 -6.65 14.55 -1.37
N ILE A 196 -6.77 15.40 -0.35
CA ILE A 196 -7.94 15.43 0.54
C ILE A 196 -9.24 15.75 -0.22
N ASP A 197 -9.18 16.60 -1.24
CA ASP A 197 -10.34 16.94 -2.07
C ASP A 197 -10.85 15.73 -2.87
N LEU A 198 -9.95 14.85 -3.31
CA LEU A 198 -10.33 13.55 -3.89
C LEU A 198 -11.14 12.73 -2.89
N CYS A 199 -10.64 12.62 -1.65
CA CYS A 199 -11.30 11.84 -0.59
C CYS A 199 -12.70 12.38 -0.27
N LYS A 200 -12.84 13.71 -0.14
CA LYS A 200 -14.14 14.37 0.10
C LYS A 200 -15.13 14.15 -1.04
N LYS A 201 -14.68 14.29 -2.29
CA LYS A 201 -15.52 14.11 -3.49
C LYS A 201 -16.00 12.66 -3.69
N ILE A 202 -15.29 11.71 -3.12
CA ILE A 202 -15.57 10.28 -3.28
C ILE A 202 -16.23 9.67 -2.04
N ASP A 203 -16.39 10.43 -0.95
CA ASP A 203 -16.87 9.92 0.35
C ASP A 203 -18.28 9.34 0.27
N ASP A 204 -19.18 9.90 -0.55
CA ASP A 204 -20.53 9.39 -0.78
C ASP A 204 -20.58 8.14 -1.68
N HIS A 205 -19.45 7.67 -2.19
CA HIS A 205 -19.45 6.54 -3.10
C HIS A 205 -19.61 5.20 -2.37
N LYS A 206 -20.75 4.53 -2.57
CA LYS A 206 -21.14 3.31 -1.82
C LYS A 206 -20.10 2.17 -1.82
N LYS A 207 -19.22 2.11 -2.84
CA LYS A 207 -18.20 1.06 -3.00
C LYS A 207 -16.83 1.45 -2.49
N ILE A 208 -16.61 2.70 -2.10
CA ILE A 208 -15.33 3.21 -1.63
C ILE A 208 -15.47 3.59 -0.16
N GLN A 209 -14.42 3.38 0.60
CA GLN A 209 -14.31 3.83 1.99
C GLN A 209 -13.02 4.62 2.18
N ASN A 210 -13.14 5.74 2.87
CA ASN A 210 -11.99 6.50 3.33
C ASN A 210 -11.48 5.92 4.65
N MET A 211 -10.17 5.71 4.69
CA MET A 211 -9.44 5.22 5.85
C MET A 211 -8.31 6.21 6.17
N SER A 212 -7.83 6.20 7.37
CA SER A 212 -6.72 7.06 7.79
C SER A 212 -5.76 6.34 8.71
N MET A 213 -4.51 6.82 8.72
CA MET A 213 -3.53 6.44 9.74
C MET A 213 -3.72 7.36 10.93
N LYS A 214 -4.08 6.78 12.08
CA LYS A 214 -4.36 7.53 13.32
C LYS A 214 -3.13 8.24 13.82
N VAL A 215 -3.30 9.49 14.17
CA VAL A 215 -2.30 10.35 14.80
C VAL A 215 -2.85 10.85 16.10
N LYS A 216 -2.04 10.87 17.16
CA LYS A 216 -2.38 11.52 18.45
C LYS A 216 -1.75 12.89 18.46
N GLU A 217 -2.58 13.92 18.53
CA GLU A 217 -2.13 15.30 18.72
C GLU A 217 -1.63 15.52 20.15
N LYS A 218 -0.54 16.25 20.30
CA LYS A 218 0.06 16.60 21.57
C LYS A 218 0.58 18.05 21.49
N GLU A 219 -0.18 19.01 22.04
CA GLU A 219 0.12 20.44 22.02
C GLU A 219 0.56 20.96 20.64
N ASP A 220 1.86 21.15 20.41
CA ASP A 220 2.45 21.59 19.14
C ASP A 220 3.04 20.45 18.29
N ASP A 221 2.80 19.18 18.67
CA ASP A 221 3.37 18.00 18.03
C ASP A 221 2.30 16.90 17.84
N PHE A 222 2.65 15.82 17.17
CA PHE A 222 1.81 14.65 17.06
C PHE A 222 2.64 13.36 17.05
N ILE A 223 2.02 12.28 17.54
CA ILE A 223 2.63 10.98 17.64
C ILE A 223 1.97 10.06 16.62
N TYR A 224 2.76 9.42 15.78
CA TYR A 224 2.29 8.36 14.87
C TYR A 224 1.92 7.13 15.68
N THR A 225 0.66 6.69 15.58
CA THR A 225 0.23 5.45 16.24
C THR A 225 0.37 4.22 15.36
N TYR A 226 0.53 4.43 14.05
CA TYR A 226 0.52 3.38 13.01
C TYR A 226 -0.76 2.52 13.01
N ILE A 227 -1.83 3.02 13.62
CA ILE A 227 -3.14 2.36 13.65
C ILE A 227 -3.97 2.83 12.48
N PHE A 228 -4.59 1.88 11.80
CA PHE A 228 -5.45 2.05 10.65
C PHE A 228 -6.91 2.15 11.11
N GLU A 229 -7.59 3.27 10.80
CA GLU A 229 -8.98 3.52 11.23
C GLU A 229 -9.81 4.16 10.11
N LYS A 230 -11.15 4.18 10.25
CA LYS A 230 -12.04 4.86 9.30
C LYS A 230 -11.91 6.36 9.43
N GLY A 231 -11.97 7.04 8.28
CA GLY A 231 -11.98 8.50 8.22
C GLY A 231 -11.00 9.07 7.22
N ILE A 232 -10.96 10.40 7.16
CA ILE A 232 -10.03 11.18 6.33
C ILE A 232 -9.11 11.95 7.29
N SER A 233 -7.80 11.77 7.16
CA SER A 233 -6.83 12.56 7.92
C SER A 233 -6.55 13.87 7.18
N THR A 234 -6.76 14.98 7.85
CA THR A 234 -6.42 16.32 7.36
C THR A 234 -5.11 16.86 7.96
N ILE A 235 -4.42 16.05 8.78
CA ILE A 235 -3.20 16.43 9.47
C ILE A 235 -2.08 16.64 8.47
N LYS A 236 -1.48 17.84 8.53
CA LYS A 236 -0.34 18.23 7.68
C LYS A 236 0.97 17.93 8.44
N GLY A 237 1.69 16.88 8.00
CA GLY A 237 2.91 16.41 8.68
C GLY A 237 4.20 17.17 8.32
N GLY A 238 4.17 18.10 7.36
CA GLY A 238 5.37 18.77 6.87
C GLY A 238 6.13 19.57 7.93
N VAL A 239 5.41 20.29 8.79
CA VAL A 239 6.02 21.09 9.88
C VAL A 239 6.78 20.20 10.87
N LYS A 240 6.22 19.03 11.19
CA LYS A 240 6.91 18.08 12.08
C LYS A 240 8.25 17.62 11.49
N VAL A 241 8.29 17.34 10.20
CA VAL A 241 9.55 16.95 9.53
C VAL A 241 10.59 18.06 9.64
N LEU A 242 10.20 19.33 9.49
CA LEU A 242 11.11 20.46 9.66
C LEU A 242 11.65 20.55 11.10
N ILE A 243 10.79 20.30 12.09
CA ILE A 243 11.18 20.26 13.51
C ILE A 243 12.13 19.10 13.78
N ASP A 244 11.79 17.90 13.34
CA ASP A 244 12.57 16.69 13.55
C ASP A 244 13.97 16.73 12.86
N LEU A 245 14.12 17.58 11.83
CA LEU A 245 15.38 17.86 11.13
C LEU A 245 16.12 19.10 11.67
N ASP A 246 15.71 19.65 12.82
CA ASP A 246 16.33 20.82 13.47
C ASP A 246 16.42 22.07 12.57
N TYR A 247 15.37 22.32 11.75
CA TYR A 247 15.31 23.54 10.94
C TYR A 247 15.28 24.79 11.82
N PRO A 248 15.85 25.92 11.34
CA PRO A 248 15.78 27.18 12.07
C PRO A 248 14.35 27.53 12.49
N LYS A 249 14.19 27.95 13.75
CA LYS A 249 12.88 28.25 14.35
C LYS A 249 12.05 29.25 13.52
N GLU A 250 12.71 30.24 12.91
CA GLU A 250 12.07 31.22 12.02
C GLU A 250 11.35 30.58 10.84
N ILE A 251 11.97 29.56 10.20
CA ILE A 251 11.37 28.81 9.08
C ILE A 251 10.16 28.02 9.60
N VAL A 252 10.31 27.33 10.71
CA VAL A 252 9.24 26.53 11.31
C VAL A 252 8.04 27.39 11.68
N ASP A 253 8.27 28.53 12.35
CA ASP A 253 7.21 29.43 12.79
C ASP A 253 6.50 30.09 11.60
N THR A 254 7.25 30.54 10.59
CA THR A 254 6.68 31.08 9.35
C THR A 254 5.82 30.05 8.63
N THR A 255 6.28 28.80 8.54
CA THR A 255 5.51 27.69 7.92
C THR A 255 4.23 27.40 8.70
N LYS A 256 4.30 27.37 10.04
CA LYS A 256 3.12 27.20 10.91
C LYS A 256 2.09 28.31 10.69
N HIS A 257 2.57 29.56 10.63
CA HIS A 257 1.70 30.72 10.42
C HIS A 257 1.00 30.66 9.07
N PHE A 258 1.73 30.35 8.00
CA PHE A 258 1.16 30.21 6.66
C PHE A 258 0.05 29.14 6.61
N LEU A 259 0.31 27.96 7.21
CA LEU A 259 -0.67 26.87 7.22
C LEU A 259 -1.92 27.14 8.04
N LYS A 260 -1.86 28.03 9.08
CA LYS A 260 -3.02 28.44 9.89
C LYS A 260 -3.93 29.42 9.15
N ASN A 261 -3.39 30.22 8.24
CA ASN A 261 -4.13 31.27 7.52
C ASN A 261 -4.81 30.76 6.24
N GLU A 262 -4.50 29.53 5.78
CA GLU A 262 -5.15 28.90 4.63
C GLU A 262 -6.28 27.91 5.01
N MET A 263 -6.60 27.80 6.29
CA MET A 263 -7.74 27.02 6.80
C MET A 263 -8.91 27.91 7.17
#